data_121ac1fccfa2c957611a7976ba39ee61
#
_entry.id   121ac1fccfa2c957611a7976ba39ee61
#
_cell.length_a   1.000
_cell.length_b   1.000
_cell.length_c   1.000
_cell.angle_alpha   90.00
_cell.angle_beta   90.00
_cell.angle_gamma   90.00
#
_symmetry.space_group_name_H-M   'P 1'
#
loop_
_entity.id
_entity.type
_entity.pdbx_description
1 polymer ?
#
loop_
_entity_poly.entity_id
_entity_poly.type
_entity_poly.pdbx_seq_one_letter_code
_entity_poly.pdbx_strand_id
1 'polypeptide(L)'
;MPEGDTVFRTAKLLDDALGGRILTGCDIRVPRFATVDLSGQRVEGVIARGKHLFIRVGGASIHSHLKMDGSWRIMSAGRPGPTWNHRIRAVLTTDDSVAVGTSLGILDVVDRGREGDVVGHLGPDLLGTDWDPDVAVERLIARSDEALSAALLEQRVMAGIGNVYSNELCFLAGLLPTTAVGRLGDPAGLIERAHTLMHANKDSYRRTTTGDPRPGRELWVYGRQGKPCRRCGTPIARDQGLTRVAYWCPNCQR
;
A
#
# COMPACT_ATOMS: atom_id res chain seq x y z
N MET A 1 8.21 3.37 -1.54
CA MET A 1 7.63 2.08 -1.10
C MET A 1 6.11 2.21 -1.21
N PRO A 2 5.45 1.35 -2.00
CA PRO A 2 4.00 1.32 -2.09
C PRO A 2 3.35 0.90 -0.76
N GLU A 3 2.38 1.68 -0.29
CA GLU A 3 1.53 1.39 0.86
C GLU A 3 0.06 1.56 0.44
N GLY A 4 -0.91 1.50 1.34
CA GLY A 4 -2.33 1.53 1.02
C GLY A 4 -2.73 2.69 0.10
N ASP A 5 -2.25 3.90 0.38
CA ASP A 5 -2.46 5.10 -0.45
C ASP A 5 -1.99 4.93 -1.90
N THR A 6 -0.81 4.34 -2.07
CA THR A 6 -0.23 4.09 -3.40
C THR A 6 -1.02 3.04 -4.17
N VAL A 7 -1.44 1.95 -3.48
CA VAL A 7 -2.21 0.87 -4.11
C VAL A 7 -3.60 1.36 -4.47
N PHE A 8 -4.25 2.11 -3.59
CA PHE A 8 -5.56 2.73 -3.85
C PHE A 8 -5.53 3.62 -5.10
N ARG A 9 -4.56 4.55 -5.17
CA ARG A 9 -4.39 5.41 -6.34
C ARG A 9 -4.12 4.61 -7.61
N THR A 10 -3.29 3.56 -7.52
CA THR A 10 -2.99 2.69 -8.65
C THR A 10 -4.25 1.96 -9.14
N ALA A 11 -5.07 1.45 -8.21
CA ALA A 11 -6.33 0.79 -8.55
C ALA A 11 -7.28 1.76 -9.25
N LYS A 12 -7.44 2.98 -8.72
CA LYS A 12 -8.27 4.02 -9.34
C LYS A 12 -7.82 4.35 -10.78
N LEU A 13 -6.52 4.56 -10.98
CA LEU A 13 -5.99 4.84 -12.32
C LEU A 13 -6.21 3.67 -13.30
N LEU A 14 -6.07 2.44 -12.83
CA LEU A 14 -6.35 1.26 -13.64
C LEU A 14 -7.85 1.11 -13.90
N ASP A 15 -8.69 1.42 -12.95
CA ASP A 15 -10.15 1.38 -13.12
C ASP A 15 -10.62 2.42 -14.16
N ASP A 16 -10.10 3.64 -14.07
CA ASP A 16 -10.36 4.70 -15.07
C ASP A 16 -9.95 4.27 -16.50
N ALA A 17 -8.87 3.49 -16.61
CA ALA A 17 -8.32 3.06 -17.90
C ALA A 17 -8.95 1.76 -18.44
N LEU A 18 -9.32 0.82 -17.60
CA LEU A 18 -9.74 -0.53 -17.97
C LEU A 18 -11.21 -0.81 -17.62
N GLY A 19 -11.74 -0.19 -16.56
CA GLY A 19 -13.06 -0.48 -16.03
C GLY A 19 -14.17 -0.34 -17.05
N GLY A 20 -15.06 -1.33 -17.12
CA GLY A 20 -16.16 -1.42 -18.08
C GLY A 20 -15.76 -1.79 -19.52
N ARG A 21 -14.45 -1.89 -19.83
CA ARG A 21 -13.94 -2.22 -21.17
C ARG A 21 -13.75 -3.72 -21.37
N ILE A 22 -13.71 -4.15 -22.63
CA ILE A 22 -13.37 -5.52 -23.02
C ILE A 22 -11.84 -5.60 -23.18
N LEU A 23 -11.20 -6.62 -22.63
CA LEU A 23 -9.81 -6.90 -22.91
C LEU A 23 -9.66 -7.42 -24.34
N THR A 24 -8.87 -6.73 -25.15
CA THR A 24 -8.47 -7.19 -26.50
C THR A 24 -7.17 -7.99 -26.46
N GLY A 25 -6.46 -7.98 -25.33
CA GLY A 25 -5.26 -8.80 -25.11
C GLY A 25 -4.97 -8.97 -23.60
N CYS A 26 -4.53 -10.19 -23.26
CA CYS A 26 -4.14 -10.57 -21.89
C CYS A 26 -2.86 -11.41 -21.95
N ASP A 27 -1.72 -10.82 -21.55
CA ASP A 27 -0.42 -11.50 -21.51
C ASP A 27 0.08 -11.52 -20.06
N ILE A 28 0.01 -12.69 -19.42
CA ILE A 28 0.48 -12.89 -18.03
C ILE A 28 1.78 -13.69 -18.06
N ARG A 29 2.87 -13.05 -17.66
CA ARG A 29 4.24 -13.57 -17.73
C ARG A 29 4.70 -14.19 -16.41
N VAL A 30 3.81 -14.95 -15.77
CA VAL A 30 4.12 -15.76 -14.59
C VAL A 30 3.90 -17.24 -14.98
N PRO A 31 4.88 -18.13 -14.81
CA PRO A 31 4.80 -19.50 -15.35
C PRO A 31 3.49 -20.23 -15.00
N ARG A 32 3.02 -20.08 -13.77
CA ARG A 32 1.77 -20.70 -13.29
C ARG A 32 0.53 -20.26 -14.07
N PHE A 33 0.55 -19.06 -14.62
CA PHE A 33 -0.61 -18.42 -15.26
C PHE A 33 -0.33 -18.01 -16.72
N ALA A 34 0.78 -18.48 -17.30
CA ALA A 34 1.18 -18.10 -18.66
C ALA A 34 0.22 -18.56 -19.77
N THR A 35 -0.65 -19.52 -19.47
CA THR A 35 -1.69 -20.01 -20.40
C THR A 35 -3.07 -19.39 -20.15
N VAL A 36 -3.20 -18.53 -19.13
CA VAL A 36 -4.46 -17.87 -18.85
C VAL A 36 -4.67 -16.75 -19.86
N ASP A 37 -5.75 -16.83 -20.60
CA ASP A 37 -6.20 -15.78 -21.50
C ASP A 37 -7.60 -15.31 -21.09
N LEU A 38 -7.70 -14.03 -20.76
CA LEU A 38 -8.93 -13.35 -20.39
C LEU A 38 -9.38 -12.38 -21.49
N SER A 39 -8.80 -12.49 -22.69
CA SER A 39 -9.20 -11.68 -23.86
C SER A 39 -10.66 -11.96 -24.21
N GLY A 40 -11.36 -10.94 -24.69
CA GLY A 40 -12.81 -11.00 -24.97
C GLY A 40 -13.70 -10.81 -23.73
N GLN A 41 -13.15 -10.82 -22.53
CA GLN A 41 -13.92 -10.63 -21.29
C GLN A 41 -13.92 -9.16 -20.84
N ARG A 42 -14.99 -8.77 -20.16
CA ARG A 42 -15.14 -7.41 -19.62
C ARG A 42 -14.35 -7.27 -18.32
N VAL A 43 -13.68 -6.13 -18.16
CA VAL A 43 -13.16 -5.68 -16.87
C VAL A 43 -14.31 -5.10 -16.07
N GLU A 44 -14.73 -5.80 -15.02
CA GLU A 44 -15.85 -5.40 -14.15
C GLU A 44 -15.47 -4.25 -13.21
N GLY A 45 -14.18 -4.11 -12.93
CA GLY A 45 -13.62 -3.03 -12.13
C GLY A 45 -12.26 -3.38 -11.55
N VAL A 46 -11.60 -2.36 -10.99
CA VAL A 46 -10.31 -2.51 -10.32
C VAL A 46 -10.43 -1.98 -8.90
N ILE A 47 -10.08 -2.80 -7.93
CA ILE A 47 -10.18 -2.45 -6.52
C ILE A 47 -8.85 -2.61 -5.80
N ALA A 48 -8.67 -1.85 -4.72
CA ALA A 48 -7.64 -2.06 -3.72
C ALA A 48 -8.26 -2.62 -2.45
N ARG A 49 -7.50 -3.48 -1.74
CA ARG A 49 -7.79 -3.94 -0.39
C ARG A 49 -6.48 -3.96 0.39
N GLY A 50 -6.28 -3.00 1.29
CA GLY A 50 -4.99 -2.75 1.92
C GLY A 50 -3.88 -2.50 0.91
N LYS A 51 -2.93 -3.42 0.80
CA LYS A 51 -1.84 -3.36 -0.19
C LYS A 51 -2.01 -4.35 -1.35
N HIS A 52 -3.18 -4.96 -1.47
CA HIS A 52 -3.56 -5.87 -2.56
C HIS A 52 -4.39 -5.13 -3.60
N LEU A 53 -4.18 -5.46 -4.87
CA LEU A 53 -4.90 -4.90 -6.01
C LEU A 53 -5.52 -6.05 -6.79
N PHE A 54 -6.80 -5.90 -7.13
CA PHE A 54 -7.55 -6.86 -7.93
C PHE A 54 -8.10 -6.18 -9.17
N ILE A 55 -7.78 -6.72 -10.36
CA ILE A 55 -8.42 -6.37 -11.62
C ILE A 55 -9.42 -7.48 -11.90
N ARG A 56 -10.71 -7.20 -11.79
CA ARG A 56 -11.81 -8.15 -11.93
C ARG A 56 -12.18 -8.26 -13.42
N VAL A 57 -12.04 -9.45 -13.98
CA VAL A 57 -12.30 -9.72 -15.41
C VAL A 57 -13.20 -10.94 -15.53
N GLY A 58 -14.45 -10.72 -15.91
CA GLY A 58 -15.45 -11.80 -15.95
C GLY A 58 -15.57 -12.54 -14.62
N GLY A 59 -15.37 -13.85 -14.63
CA GLY A 59 -15.37 -14.71 -13.44
C GLY A 59 -14.04 -14.77 -12.68
N ALA A 60 -12.97 -14.14 -13.18
CA ALA A 60 -11.64 -14.15 -12.60
C ALA A 60 -11.22 -12.79 -12.02
N SER A 61 -10.24 -12.80 -11.15
CA SER A 61 -9.57 -11.62 -10.64
C SER A 61 -8.06 -11.78 -10.79
N ILE A 62 -7.43 -10.83 -11.48
CA ILE A 62 -5.96 -10.72 -11.53
C ILE A 62 -5.55 -9.99 -10.25
N HIS A 63 -4.98 -10.75 -9.31
CA HIS A 63 -4.48 -10.24 -8.04
C HIS A 63 -3.02 -9.82 -8.17
N SER A 64 -2.66 -8.67 -7.68
CA SER A 64 -1.26 -8.23 -7.59
C SER A 64 -0.94 -7.54 -6.28
N HIS A 65 0.34 -7.68 -5.85
CA HIS A 65 0.93 -6.93 -4.75
C HIS A 65 2.22 -6.27 -5.23
N LEU A 66 2.31 -4.97 -5.09
CA LEU A 66 3.44 -4.19 -5.62
C LEU A 66 4.75 -4.47 -4.89
N LYS A 67 4.71 -4.85 -3.60
CA LYS A 67 5.92 -5.00 -2.75
C LYS A 67 6.77 -3.73 -2.79
N MET A 68 8.09 -3.83 -3.05
CA MET A 68 9.01 -2.68 -3.02
C MET A 68 9.12 -1.96 -4.37
N ASP A 69 9.16 -2.71 -5.47
CA ASP A 69 9.57 -2.22 -6.80
C ASP A 69 8.48 -2.37 -7.85
N GLY A 70 7.36 -3.02 -7.50
CA GLY A 70 6.25 -3.25 -8.41
C GLY A 70 5.52 -1.97 -8.78
N SER A 71 5.09 -1.91 -10.02
CA SER A 71 4.27 -0.81 -10.52
C SER A 71 3.36 -1.25 -11.66
N TRP A 72 2.24 -0.55 -11.81
CA TRP A 72 1.42 -0.56 -13.00
C TRP A 72 1.57 0.77 -13.73
N ARG A 73 1.70 0.69 -15.05
CA ARG A 73 1.72 1.86 -15.95
C ARG A 73 0.64 1.73 -16.99
N ILE A 74 -0.01 2.84 -17.29
CA ILE A 74 -1.03 2.94 -18.32
C ILE A 74 -0.48 3.74 -19.48
N MET A 75 -0.70 3.25 -20.69
CA MET A 75 -0.32 3.87 -21.95
C MET A 75 -1.53 3.88 -22.87
N SER A 76 -1.61 4.82 -23.80
CA SER A 76 -2.62 4.81 -24.86
C SER A 76 -2.35 3.64 -25.82
N ALA A 77 -3.41 2.98 -26.29
CA ALA A 77 -3.33 2.03 -27.38
C ALA A 77 -2.73 2.67 -28.66
N GLY A 78 -2.11 1.86 -29.50
CA GLY A 78 -1.47 2.34 -30.75
C GLY A 78 -0.05 2.84 -30.59
N ARG A 79 0.48 2.98 -29.37
CA ARG A 79 1.93 3.13 -29.17
C ARG A 79 2.61 1.76 -29.20
N PRO A 80 3.88 1.68 -29.69
CA PRO A 80 4.63 0.42 -29.60
C PRO A 80 4.54 -0.10 -28.18
N GLY A 81 4.03 -1.32 -28.02
CA GLY A 81 3.98 -1.96 -26.72
C GLY A 81 5.38 -2.07 -26.10
N PRO A 82 5.49 -2.29 -24.79
CA PRO A 82 6.80 -2.39 -24.16
C PRO A 82 7.55 -3.56 -24.80
N THR A 83 8.62 -3.23 -25.50
CA THR A 83 9.58 -4.20 -26.03
C THR A 83 10.12 -5.06 -24.87
N TRP A 84 10.63 -6.24 -25.19
CA TRP A 84 11.16 -7.23 -24.26
C TRP A 84 11.82 -6.66 -23.02
N ASN A 85 11.15 -6.80 -21.88
CA ASN A 85 11.68 -6.49 -20.56
C ASN A 85 11.30 -7.63 -19.62
N HIS A 86 12.28 -8.35 -19.10
CA HIS A 86 12.10 -9.46 -18.17
C HIS A 86 11.37 -9.08 -16.88
N ARG A 87 11.25 -7.78 -16.57
CA ARG A 87 10.51 -7.26 -15.42
C ARG A 87 9.01 -7.17 -15.67
N ILE A 88 8.55 -7.22 -16.92
CA ILE A 88 7.12 -7.22 -17.23
C ILE A 88 6.50 -8.52 -16.77
N ARG A 89 5.45 -8.43 -15.98
CA ARG A 89 4.73 -9.56 -15.39
C ARG A 89 3.33 -9.71 -15.96
N ALA A 90 2.72 -8.61 -16.42
CA ALA A 90 1.43 -8.63 -17.09
C ALA A 90 1.31 -7.48 -18.10
N VAL A 91 0.61 -7.72 -19.20
CA VAL A 91 0.16 -6.71 -20.15
C VAL A 91 -1.32 -6.96 -20.43
N LEU A 92 -2.14 -5.96 -20.14
CA LEU A 92 -3.60 -6.00 -20.39
C LEU A 92 -3.92 -4.89 -21.38
N THR A 93 -4.57 -5.27 -22.48
CA THR A 93 -4.86 -4.35 -23.58
C THR A 93 -6.37 -4.21 -23.75
N THR A 94 -6.83 -3.00 -23.97
CA THR A 94 -8.18 -2.66 -24.45
C THR A 94 -8.05 -1.87 -25.76
N ASP A 95 -9.15 -1.46 -26.36
CA ASP A 95 -9.10 -0.66 -27.59
C ASP A 95 -8.38 0.69 -27.39
N ASP A 96 -8.47 1.26 -26.19
CA ASP A 96 -7.95 2.61 -25.88
C ASP A 96 -6.67 2.61 -25.06
N SER A 97 -6.40 1.55 -24.30
CA SER A 97 -5.38 1.56 -23.24
C SER A 97 -4.58 0.26 -23.18
N VAL A 98 -3.34 0.39 -22.73
CA VAL A 98 -2.46 -0.73 -22.39
C VAL A 98 -1.98 -0.54 -20.96
N ALA A 99 -2.33 -1.46 -20.07
CA ALA A 99 -1.82 -1.50 -18.69
C ALA A 99 -0.67 -2.51 -18.58
N VAL A 100 0.48 -2.06 -18.08
CA VAL A 100 1.71 -2.85 -17.96
C VAL A 100 2.09 -2.99 -16.50
N GLY A 101 2.04 -4.20 -15.99
CA GLY A 101 2.52 -4.57 -14.65
C GLY A 101 3.99 -4.97 -14.68
N THR A 102 4.83 -4.25 -13.94
CA THR A 102 6.28 -4.45 -13.93
C THR A 102 6.76 -4.76 -12.52
N SER A 103 7.67 -5.72 -12.35
CA SER A 103 8.29 -6.11 -11.07
C SER A 103 7.26 -6.38 -9.96
N LEU A 104 6.06 -6.84 -10.31
CA LEU A 104 5.03 -7.20 -9.34
C LEU A 104 5.55 -8.32 -8.44
N GLY A 105 5.59 -8.07 -7.14
CA GLY A 105 6.11 -9.04 -6.19
C GLY A 105 5.19 -10.25 -5.97
N ILE A 106 3.88 -10.07 -6.21
CA ILE A 106 2.89 -11.14 -6.34
C ILE A 106 2.06 -10.81 -7.57
N LEU A 107 1.78 -11.83 -8.38
CA LEU A 107 0.82 -11.80 -9.46
C LEU A 107 0.18 -13.19 -9.56
N ASP A 108 -1.11 -13.25 -9.26
CA ASP A 108 -1.92 -14.46 -9.29
C ASP A 108 -3.21 -14.21 -10.09
N VAL A 109 -3.82 -15.28 -10.59
CA VAL A 109 -5.18 -15.26 -11.12
C VAL A 109 -6.03 -16.18 -10.24
N VAL A 110 -7.08 -15.62 -9.66
CA VAL A 110 -7.97 -16.32 -8.74
C VAL A 110 -9.41 -16.23 -9.23
N ASP A 111 -10.25 -17.19 -8.85
CA ASP A 111 -11.68 -17.05 -9.06
C ASP A 111 -12.19 -15.84 -8.30
N ARG A 112 -13.05 -15.04 -8.92
CA ARG A 112 -13.60 -13.81 -8.34
C ARG A 112 -14.28 -14.07 -6.97
N GLY A 113 -15.01 -15.19 -6.86
CA GLY A 113 -15.66 -15.60 -5.61
C GLY A 113 -14.68 -15.99 -4.49
N ARG A 114 -13.40 -16.17 -4.81
CA ARG A 114 -12.34 -16.57 -3.87
C ARG A 114 -11.34 -15.46 -3.52
N GLU A 115 -11.64 -14.20 -3.84
CA GLU A 115 -10.82 -13.06 -3.40
C GLU A 115 -10.65 -13.05 -1.87
N GLY A 116 -11.68 -13.49 -1.12
CA GLY A 116 -11.64 -13.64 0.32
C GLY A 116 -10.53 -14.56 0.84
N ASP A 117 -10.16 -15.59 0.09
CA ASP A 117 -9.06 -16.50 0.46
C ASP A 117 -7.71 -15.74 0.51
N VAL A 118 -7.59 -14.68 -0.29
CA VAL A 118 -6.36 -13.86 -0.36
C VAL A 118 -6.33 -12.78 0.71
N VAL A 119 -7.45 -12.11 0.98
CA VAL A 119 -7.50 -10.90 1.80
C VAL A 119 -8.41 -10.98 3.03
N GLY A 120 -9.11 -12.08 3.24
CA GLY A 120 -10.05 -12.26 4.37
C GLY A 120 -9.39 -12.23 5.75
N HIS A 121 -8.07 -12.42 5.81
CA HIS A 121 -7.29 -12.32 7.04
C HIS A 121 -6.97 -10.87 7.44
N LEU A 122 -7.18 -9.89 6.56
CA LEU A 122 -6.87 -8.49 6.83
C LEU A 122 -7.83 -7.87 7.85
N GLY A 123 -7.33 -6.90 8.57
CA GLY A 123 -8.14 -6.01 9.40
C GLY A 123 -8.93 -5.00 8.58
N PRO A 124 -9.67 -4.09 9.24
CA PRO A 124 -10.35 -2.99 8.59
C PRO A 124 -9.38 -2.22 7.69
N ASP A 125 -9.81 -1.94 6.45
CA ASP A 125 -8.96 -1.22 5.51
C ASP A 125 -9.11 0.28 5.70
N LEU A 126 -8.00 0.97 5.95
CA LEU A 126 -7.95 2.43 6.12
C LEU A 126 -8.56 3.23 4.96
N LEU A 127 -8.65 2.65 3.75
CA LEU A 127 -9.27 3.27 2.57
C LEU A 127 -10.47 2.47 2.05
N GLY A 128 -10.87 1.40 2.75
CA GLY A 128 -11.98 0.55 2.38
C GLY A 128 -13.33 1.02 2.92
N THR A 129 -14.39 0.46 2.38
CA THR A 129 -15.77 0.68 2.86
C THR A 129 -16.07 -0.05 4.18
N ASP A 130 -15.19 -0.96 4.58
CA ASP A 130 -15.25 -1.75 5.81
C ASP A 130 -14.40 -1.15 6.93
N TRP A 131 -14.00 0.12 6.80
CA TRP A 131 -13.24 0.79 7.85
C TRP A 131 -14.04 0.85 9.15
N ASP A 132 -13.46 0.30 10.18
CA ASP A 132 -14.03 0.26 11.53
C ASP A 132 -12.92 0.62 12.54
N PRO A 133 -12.91 1.85 13.07
CA PRO A 133 -11.89 2.32 13.99
C PRO A 133 -11.91 1.56 15.31
N ASP A 134 -13.09 1.16 15.80
CA ASP A 134 -13.21 0.47 17.10
C ASP A 134 -12.56 -0.91 17.02
N VAL A 135 -12.80 -1.65 15.94
CA VAL A 135 -12.14 -2.94 15.68
C VAL A 135 -10.64 -2.78 15.53
N ALA A 136 -10.16 -1.71 14.85
CA ALA A 136 -8.74 -1.45 14.71
C ALA A 136 -8.09 -1.13 16.07
N VAL A 137 -8.73 -0.34 16.92
CA VAL A 137 -8.30 -0.03 18.29
C VAL A 137 -8.24 -1.29 19.14
N GLU A 138 -9.31 -2.09 19.16
CA GLU A 138 -9.36 -3.36 19.91
C GLU A 138 -8.18 -4.27 19.54
N ARG A 139 -7.96 -4.48 18.23
CA ARG A 139 -6.89 -5.34 17.73
C ARG A 139 -5.50 -4.78 18.02
N LEU A 140 -5.34 -3.46 18.04
CA LEU A 140 -4.08 -2.83 18.43
C LEU A 140 -3.79 -3.05 19.92
N ILE A 141 -4.76 -2.80 20.79
CA ILE A 141 -4.59 -2.91 22.25
C ILE A 141 -4.37 -4.38 22.66
N ALA A 142 -4.99 -5.33 21.96
CA ALA A 142 -4.75 -6.77 22.19
C ALA A 142 -3.28 -7.19 22.01
N ARG A 143 -2.43 -6.32 21.44
CA ARG A 143 -0.99 -6.53 21.25
C ARG A 143 -0.13 -5.73 22.23
N SER A 144 -0.59 -5.58 23.46
CA SER A 144 -0.01 -4.71 24.50
C SER A 144 1.51 -4.83 24.67
N ASP A 145 2.05 -6.03 24.55
CA ASP A 145 3.47 -6.35 24.78
C ASP A 145 4.33 -6.20 23.52
N GLU A 146 3.71 -6.04 22.34
CA GLU A 146 4.44 -5.90 21.09
C GLU A 146 4.97 -4.47 20.91
N ALA A 147 6.08 -4.35 20.19
CA ALA A 147 6.60 -3.06 19.77
C ALA A 147 5.58 -2.33 18.89
N LEU A 148 5.34 -1.05 19.16
CA LEU A 148 4.34 -0.23 18.46
C LEU A 148 4.54 -0.26 16.94
N SER A 149 5.78 -0.16 16.46
CA SER A 149 6.07 -0.23 15.04
C SER A 149 5.69 -1.57 14.41
N ALA A 150 5.85 -2.67 15.13
CA ALA A 150 5.50 -4.01 14.66
C ALA A 150 3.97 -4.19 14.63
N ALA A 151 3.28 -3.79 15.70
CA ALA A 151 1.82 -3.85 15.77
C ALA A 151 1.14 -2.99 14.69
N LEU A 152 1.68 -1.79 14.40
CA LEU A 152 1.19 -0.94 13.30
C LEU A 152 1.40 -1.57 11.91
N LEU A 153 2.43 -2.40 11.73
CA LEU A 153 2.70 -3.11 10.47
C LEU A 153 1.85 -4.36 10.26
N GLU A 154 1.24 -4.86 11.34
CA GLU A 154 0.39 -6.05 11.27
C GLU A 154 -0.92 -5.75 10.55
N GLN A 155 -1.07 -6.31 9.35
CA GLN A 155 -2.21 -6.04 8.48
C GLN A 155 -3.55 -6.58 9.03
N ARG A 156 -3.52 -7.45 10.04
CA ARG A 156 -4.71 -7.93 10.74
C ARG A 156 -5.24 -6.89 11.74
N VAL A 157 -4.42 -5.96 12.19
CA VAL A 157 -4.85 -4.83 13.04
C VAL A 157 -5.64 -3.85 12.19
N MET A 158 -5.00 -3.32 11.15
CA MET A 158 -5.60 -2.46 10.13
C MET A 158 -4.83 -2.62 8.83
N ALA A 159 -5.52 -2.70 7.72
CA ALA A 159 -4.89 -2.91 6.43
C ALA A 159 -4.43 -1.58 5.80
N GLY A 160 -3.29 -1.62 5.10
CA GLY A 160 -2.75 -0.49 4.35
C GLY A 160 -1.47 0.10 4.89
N ILE A 161 -1.25 0.10 6.21
CA ILE A 161 -0.03 0.64 6.84
C ILE A 161 1.22 -0.13 6.40
N GLY A 162 2.22 0.61 5.97
CA GLY A 162 3.56 0.09 5.72
C GLY A 162 4.62 0.82 6.55
N ASN A 163 5.88 0.62 6.18
CA ASN A 163 6.99 1.08 7.00
C ASN A 163 7.11 2.61 7.09
N VAL A 164 6.68 3.34 6.06
CA VAL A 164 6.68 4.81 6.11
C VAL A 164 5.69 5.27 7.17
N TYR A 165 4.42 4.88 7.05
CA TYR A 165 3.39 5.28 8.01
C TYR A 165 3.69 4.78 9.42
N SER A 166 4.20 3.55 9.61
CA SER A 166 4.55 3.04 10.93
C SER A 166 5.57 3.95 11.65
N ASN A 167 6.65 4.35 10.97
CA ASN A 167 7.66 5.25 11.55
C ASN A 167 7.09 6.65 11.85
N GLU A 168 6.31 7.20 10.92
CA GLU A 168 5.71 8.52 11.04
C GLU A 168 4.68 8.56 12.19
N LEU A 169 3.87 7.51 12.33
CA LEU A 169 2.89 7.39 13.43
C LEU A 169 3.56 7.25 14.79
N CYS A 170 4.65 6.46 14.91
CA CYS A 170 5.45 6.41 16.13
C CYS A 170 5.99 7.79 16.51
N PHE A 171 6.48 8.57 15.53
CA PHE A 171 6.93 9.95 15.78
C PHE A 171 5.80 10.86 16.23
N LEU A 172 4.64 10.76 15.59
CA LEU A 172 3.47 11.57 15.93
C LEU A 172 2.88 11.22 17.30
N ALA A 173 2.99 9.95 17.72
CA ALA A 173 2.66 9.49 19.07
C ALA A 173 3.71 9.92 20.13
N GLY A 174 4.91 10.36 19.73
CA GLY A 174 6.00 10.68 20.64
C GLY A 174 6.67 9.47 21.29
N LEU A 175 6.46 8.27 20.71
CA LEU A 175 6.95 6.99 21.23
C LEU A 175 8.05 6.42 20.33
N LEU A 176 9.03 5.74 20.93
CA LEU A 176 10.01 4.98 20.18
C LEU A 176 9.32 3.86 19.39
N PRO A 177 9.83 3.49 18.20
CA PRO A 177 9.31 2.35 17.43
C PRO A 177 9.26 1.03 18.22
N THR A 178 10.15 0.88 19.19
CA THR A 178 10.28 -0.30 20.05
C THR A 178 9.43 -0.24 21.32
N THR A 179 8.77 0.89 21.61
CA THR A 179 7.92 1.02 22.80
C THR A 179 6.73 0.07 22.69
N ALA A 180 6.43 -0.64 23.76
CA ALA A 180 5.28 -1.56 23.81
C ALA A 180 3.96 -0.81 23.63
N VAL A 181 3.03 -1.40 22.88
CA VAL A 181 1.68 -0.83 22.61
C VAL A 181 0.96 -0.46 23.91
N GLY A 182 1.09 -1.26 24.97
CA GLY A 182 0.47 -0.98 26.26
C GLY A 182 0.90 0.33 26.93
N ARG A 183 1.95 0.98 26.42
CA ARG A 183 2.40 2.32 26.87
C ARG A 183 1.81 3.47 26.03
N LEU A 184 0.99 3.15 25.02
CA LEU A 184 0.34 4.14 24.19
C LEU A 184 -0.83 4.78 24.95
N GLY A 185 -0.71 6.07 25.26
CA GLY A 185 -1.71 6.78 26.07
C GLY A 185 -3.04 7.02 25.35
N ASP A 186 -3.02 7.09 24.01
CA ASP A 186 -4.19 7.37 23.18
C ASP A 186 -4.21 6.48 21.90
N PRO A 187 -4.62 5.20 22.03
CA PRO A 187 -4.74 4.31 20.87
C PRO A 187 -5.75 4.80 19.83
N ALA A 188 -6.90 5.32 20.28
CA ALA A 188 -7.95 5.79 19.38
C ALA A 188 -7.48 6.99 18.54
N GLY A 189 -6.85 7.96 19.16
CA GLY A 189 -6.29 9.11 18.45
C GLY A 189 -5.16 8.73 17.49
N LEU A 190 -4.39 7.67 17.77
CA LEU A 190 -3.37 7.19 16.84
C LEU A 190 -4.00 6.52 15.61
N ILE A 191 -5.03 5.69 15.80
CA ILE A 191 -5.78 5.04 14.73
C ILE A 191 -6.48 6.07 13.84
N GLU A 192 -7.16 7.05 14.43
CA GLU A 192 -7.79 8.17 13.70
C GLU A 192 -6.76 8.97 12.88
N ARG A 193 -5.59 9.21 13.44
CA ARG A 193 -4.48 9.88 12.74
C ARG A 193 -3.97 9.06 11.56
N ALA A 194 -3.87 7.72 11.72
CA ALA A 194 -3.49 6.83 10.63
C ALA A 194 -4.49 6.92 9.47
N HIS A 195 -5.79 6.88 9.78
CA HIS A 195 -6.87 7.01 8.82
C HIS A 195 -6.82 8.37 8.10
N THR A 196 -6.76 9.46 8.85
CA THR A 196 -6.70 10.83 8.31
C THR A 196 -5.51 11.01 7.36
N LEU A 197 -4.31 10.56 7.77
CA LEU A 197 -3.11 10.66 6.94
C LEU A 197 -3.22 9.83 5.66
N MET A 198 -3.75 8.60 5.75
CA MET A 198 -3.92 7.73 4.59
C MET A 198 -4.90 8.35 3.59
N HIS A 199 -6.04 8.87 4.07
CA HIS A 199 -7.03 9.58 3.24
C HIS A 199 -6.47 10.83 2.58
N ALA A 200 -5.68 11.64 3.29
CA ALA A 200 -5.07 12.85 2.73
C ALA A 200 -4.08 12.55 1.60
N ASN A 201 -3.54 11.33 1.56
CA ASN A 201 -2.51 10.93 0.59
C ASN A 201 -3.03 10.05 -0.56
N LYS A 202 -4.25 9.51 -0.48
CA LYS A 202 -4.75 8.49 -1.43
C LYS A 202 -4.78 8.93 -2.90
N ASP A 203 -4.92 10.22 -3.15
CA ASP A 203 -4.96 10.79 -4.50
C ASP A 203 -3.65 11.51 -4.89
N SER A 204 -2.67 11.57 -3.97
CA SER A 204 -1.41 12.29 -4.18
C SER A 204 -0.26 11.38 -4.64
N TYR A 205 0.55 11.84 -5.59
CA TYR A 205 1.80 11.17 -5.95
C TYR A 205 2.89 11.33 -4.88
N ARG A 206 2.82 12.38 -4.08
CA ARG A 206 3.77 12.68 -3.00
C ARG A 206 3.09 12.53 -1.66
N ARG A 207 3.43 11.45 -0.97
CA ARG A 207 2.97 11.20 0.39
C ARG A 207 3.53 12.26 1.32
N THR A 208 2.67 12.88 2.13
CA THR A 208 3.08 13.79 3.20
C THR A 208 2.42 13.42 4.52
N THR A 209 3.19 13.48 5.61
CA THR A 209 2.72 13.31 6.97
C THR A 209 2.88 14.60 7.79
N THR A 210 3.61 15.56 7.23
CA THR A 210 3.81 16.90 7.83
C THR A 210 2.73 17.90 7.42
N GLY A 211 1.95 17.60 6.36
CA GLY A 211 1.06 18.54 5.70
C GLY A 211 1.76 19.49 4.70
N ASP A 212 3.10 19.39 4.57
CA ASP A 212 3.89 20.19 3.63
C ASP A 212 4.37 19.31 2.46
N PRO A 213 3.78 19.40 1.25
CA PRO A 213 4.12 18.55 0.10
C PRO A 213 5.40 18.99 -0.62
N ARG A 214 6.08 20.06 -0.18
CA ARG A 214 7.31 20.57 -0.82
C ARG A 214 8.42 19.52 -0.74
N PRO A 215 9.24 19.36 -1.81
CA PRO A 215 10.34 18.41 -1.85
C PRO A 215 11.24 18.51 -0.61
N GLY A 216 11.45 17.36 0.03
CA GLY A 216 12.26 17.24 1.23
C GLY A 216 11.57 17.67 2.52
N ARG A 217 10.27 18.10 2.49
CA ARG A 217 9.50 18.51 3.66
C ARG A 217 8.37 17.57 4.04
N GLU A 218 8.14 16.54 3.25
CA GLU A 218 6.96 15.68 3.29
C GLU A 218 6.85 14.83 4.56
N LEU A 219 8.00 14.37 5.09
CA LEU A 219 8.02 13.38 6.19
C LEU A 219 8.73 13.94 7.44
N TRP A 220 8.32 13.44 8.61
CA TRP A 220 8.94 13.81 9.89
C TRP A 220 10.26 13.11 10.11
N VAL A 221 10.30 11.78 10.02
CA VAL A 221 11.48 10.96 10.36
C VAL A 221 11.90 9.99 9.26
N TYR A 222 10.97 9.40 8.51
CA TYR A 222 11.29 8.34 7.57
C TYR A 222 12.25 8.81 6.47
N GLY A 223 13.36 8.07 6.29
CA GLY A 223 14.39 8.39 5.31
C GLY A 223 15.22 9.66 5.62
N ARG A 224 15.13 10.16 6.84
CA ARG A 224 15.80 11.42 7.25
C ARG A 224 16.96 11.21 8.23
N GLN A 225 17.59 10.03 8.27
CA GLN A 225 18.76 9.77 9.11
C GLN A 225 19.77 10.92 9.04
N GLY A 226 20.25 11.36 10.20
CA GLY A 226 21.24 12.42 10.36
C GLY A 226 20.74 13.86 10.08
N LYS A 227 19.54 14.00 9.48
CA LYS A 227 18.95 15.33 9.27
C LYS A 227 18.32 15.85 10.57
N PRO A 228 18.29 17.19 10.78
CA PRO A 228 17.69 17.77 11.98
C PRO A 228 16.19 17.45 12.05
N CYS A 229 15.72 17.06 13.24
CA CYS A 229 14.30 16.91 13.53
C CYS A 229 13.56 18.23 13.30
N ARG A 230 12.38 18.17 12.64
CA ARG A 230 11.59 19.38 12.35
C ARG A 230 10.96 20.03 13.59
N ARG A 231 10.87 19.30 14.71
CA ARG A 231 10.34 19.85 15.97
C ARG A 231 11.43 20.42 16.88
N CYS A 232 12.56 19.70 17.02
CA CYS A 232 13.55 20.03 18.06
C CYS A 232 15.00 20.18 17.56
N GLY A 233 15.27 19.97 16.28
CA GLY A 233 16.60 20.09 15.70
C GLY A 233 17.54 18.89 15.93
N THR A 234 17.24 17.97 16.85
CA THR A 234 18.05 16.77 17.12
C THR A 234 18.19 15.92 15.87
N PRO A 235 19.37 15.38 15.53
CA PRO A 235 19.54 14.49 14.39
C PRO A 235 18.65 13.24 14.48
N ILE A 236 17.96 12.91 13.39
CA ILE A 236 17.14 11.68 13.29
C ILE A 236 18.05 10.46 13.35
N ALA A 237 17.75 9.54 14.26
CA ALA A 237 18.39 8.25 14.38
C ALA A 237 17.79 7.23 13.42
N ARG A 238 18.54 6.14 13.16
CA ARG A 238 18.12 5.01 12.34
C ARG A 238 18.65 3.71 12.91
N ASP A 239 17.83 2.66 12.88
CA ASP A 239 18.23 1.31 13.19
C ASP A 239 17.84 0.35 12.05
N GLN A 240 18.76 -0.57 11.72
CA GLN A 240 18.57 -1.64 10.74
C GLN A 240 18.46 -3.02 11.39
N GLY A 241 18.70 -3.13 12.70
CA GLY A 241 18.65 -4.38 13.45
C GLY A 241 17.24 -4.91 13.72
N LEU A 242 16.21 -4.09 13.51
CA LEU A 242 14.81 -4.50 13.61
C LEU A 242 14.34 -5.20 12.32
N THR A 243 13.23 -5.93 12.41
CA THR A 243 12.60 -6.60 11.24
C THR A 243 12.39 -5.66 10.06
N ARG A 244 12.15 -4.37 10.34
CA ARG A 244 12.08 -3.28 9.38
C ARG A 244 12.93 -2.12 9.85
N VAL A 245 13.53 -1.38 8.91
CA VAL A 245 14.30 -0.19 9.22
C VAL A 245 13.43 0.81 9.97
N ALA A 246 13.90 1.26 11.14
CA ALA A 246 13.24 2.27 11.95
C ALA A 246 13.98 3.62 11.88
N TYR A 247 13.21 4.71 11.95
CA TYR A 247 13.68 6.08 12.03
C TYR A 247 12.95 6.79 13.15
N TRP A 248 13.68 7.50 14.02
CA TRP A 248 13.08 8.24 15.12
C TRP A 248 13.90 9.47 15.53
N CYS A 249 13.27 10.39 16.23
CA CYS A 249 13.96 11.48 16.91
C CYS A 249 14.24 11.09 18.35
N PRO A 250 15.52 10.98 18.79
CA PRO A 250 15.86 10.58 20.17
C PRO A 250 15.37 11.54 21.27
N ASN A 251 15.06 12.79 20.91
CA ASN A 251 14.56 13.77 21.85
C ASN A 251 13.03 13.85 21.92
N CYS A 252 12.35 13.68 20.76
CA CYS A 252 10.89 13.79 20.69
C CYS A 252 10.15 12.48 20.99
N GLN A 253 10.83 11.34 20.92
CA GLN A 253 10.27 10.00 21.13
C GLN A 253 10.96 9.33 22.33
N ARG A 254 10.17 8.79 23.24
CA ARG A 254 10.65 8.18 24.49
C ARG A 254 9.96 6.84 24.78
#